data_3f6e247d549a42eb92151df0ffcadd02
#
_entry.id   3f6e247d549a42eb92151df0ffcadd02
#
_cell.length_a   1.000
_cell.length_b   1.000
_cell.length_c   1.000
_cell.angle_alpha   90.00
_cell.angle_beta   90.00
_cell.angle_gamma   90.00
#
_symmetry.space_group_name_H-M   'P 1'
#
loop_
_entity.id
_entity.type
_entity.pdbx_description
1 polymer ?
#
loop_
_entity_poly.entity_id
_entity_poly.type
_entity_poly.pdbx_seq_one_letter_code
_entity_poly.pdbx_strand_id
1 'polypeptide(L)'
;MRVGPGDALVLRWGRYGRRAKLGPDDGAAGLDNSVLPWLKRRDIALLIWETAGYTPQPAGDLPRNAVHNFIQAILGIHVLDRADLEALSEAAASRNRWEFMLTVNPLALPNATGSPVNPIALF
;
A
#
# COMPACT_ATOMS: atom_id res chain seq x y z
N MET A 1 -1.75 15.70 9.45
CA MET A 1 -1.69 14.24 9.64
C MET A 1 -0.26 13.82 9.98
N ARG A 2 -0.08 12.92 10.93
CA ARG A 2 1.24 12.39 11.35
C ARG A 2 1.12 10.87 11.48
N VAL A 3 1.92 10.14 10.71
CA VAL A 3 1.99 8.68 10.79
C VAL A 3 2.80 8.26 12.01
N GLY A 4 2.27 7.35 12.81
CA GLY A 4 2.86 6.83 14.05
C GLY A 4 2.78 5.31 14.18
N PRO A 5 3.25 4.77 15.31
CA PRO A 5 3.21 3.34 15.58
C PRO A 5 1.79 2.78 15.53
N GLY A 6 1.64 1.63 14.89
CA GLY A 6 0.36 0.93 14.75
C GLY A 6 -0.58 1.46 13.67
N ASP A 7 -0.23 2.56 13.00
CA ASP A 7 -1.07 3.11 11.93
C ASP A 7 -1.06 2.25 10.67
N ALA A 8 -2.14 2.33 9.90
CA ALA A 8 -2.19 1.89 8.52
C ALA A 8 -1.81 3.06 7.60
N LEU A 9 -0.73 2.91 6.85
CA LEU A 9 -0.31 3.89 5.84
C LEU A 9 -0.94 3.57 4.49
N VAL A 10 -1.74 4.51 3.95
CA VAL A 10 -2.39 4.36 2.65
C VAL A 10 -1.73 5.29 1.64
N LEU A 11 -1.20 4.71 0.55
CA LEU A 11 -0.48 5.43 -0.49
C LEU A 11 -1.21 5.34 -1.84
N ARG A 12 -1.74 6.48 -2.29
CA ARG A 12 -2.37 6.63 -3.58
C ARG A 12 -1.49 7.46 -4.51
N TRP A 13 -1.19 6.91 -5.68
CA TRP A 13 -0.53 7.64 -6.78
C TRP A 13 -1.38 7.81 -8.04
N GLY A 14 -2.67 7.48 -7.95
CA GLY A 14 -3.64 7.70 -9.02
C GLY A 14 -3.58 6.69 -10.15
N ARG A 15 -3.09 5.48 -9.87
CA ARG A 15 -2.97 4.42 -10.88
C ARG A 15 -4.31 4.08 -11.55
N TYR A 16 -5.34 3.88 -10.76
CA TYR A 16 -6.65 3.45 -11.27
C TYR A 16 -7.35 4.57 -12.03
N GLY A 17 -7.32 5.79 -11.53
CA GLY A 17 -7.86 6.96 -12.22
C GLY A 17 -7.14 7.25 -13.54
N ARG A 18 -5.80 7.11 -13.58
CA ARG A 18 -5.03 7.20 -14.82
C ARG A 18 -5.41 6.11 -15.81
N ARG A 19 -5.51 4.89 -15.35
CA ARG A 19 -5.85 3.71 -16.16
C ARG A 19 -7.24 3.82 -16.78
N ALA A 20 -8.22 4.34 -16.04
CA ALA A 20 -9.56 4.60 -16.54
C ALA A 20 -9.59 5.64 -17.67
N LYS A 21 -8.69 6.64 -17.63
CA LYS A 21 -8.63 7.72 -18.62
C LYS A 21 -7.78 7.39 -19.85
N LEU A 22 -6.67 6.69 -19.66
CA LEU A 22 -5.64 6.49 -20.69
C LEU A 22 -5.50 5.04 -21.16
N GLY A 23 -6.26 4.12 -20.56
CA GLY A 23 -6.15 2.69 -20.82
C GLY A 23 -5.06 1.99 -20.00
N PRO A 24 -4.83 0.69 -20.28
CA PRO A 24 -3.82 -0.10 -19.59
C PRO A 24 -2.44 0.56 -19.66
N ASP A 25 -1.72 0.50 -18.56
CA ASP A 25 -0.38 1.08 -18.44
C ASP A 25 0.54 0.02 -17.84
N ASP A 26 1.69 -0.18 -18.46
CA ASP A 26 2.74 -1.09 -17.98
C ASP A 26 3.66 -0.41 -16.95
N GLY A 27 3.54 0.90 -16.78
CA GLY A 27 4.26 1.65 -15.77
C GLY A 27 3.68 1.41 -14.38
N ALA A 28 4.55 1.10 -13.43
CA ALA A 28 4.18 0.98 -12.02
C ALA A 28 4.97 2.00 -11.20
N ALA A 29 4.26 2.92 -10.54
CA ALA A 29 4.85 3.69 -9.47
C ALA A 29 5.08 2.75 -8.27
N GLY A 30 6.13 2.99 -7.51
CA GLY A 30 6.48 2.21 -6.34
C GLY A 30 7.35 3.01 -5.39
N LEU A 31 7.62 2.44 -4.23
CA LEU A 31 8.52 3.05 -3.25
C LEU A 31 9.98 2.72 -3.59
N ASP A 32 10.84 3.73 -3.48
CA ASP A 32 12.27 3.54 -3.53
C ASP A 32 12.81 2.93 -2.23
N ASN A 33 13.95 2.26 -2.29
CA ASN A 33 14.60 1.62 -1.14
C ASN A 33 14.89 2.60 0.00
N SER A 34 15.10 3.87 -0.29
CA SER A 34 15.38 4.91 0.71
C SER A 34 14.24 5.13 1.71
N VAL A 35 13.02 4.66 1.40
CA VAL A 35 11.88 4.75 2.32
C VAL A 35 11.95 3.75 3.48
N LEU A 36 12.67 2.65 3.33
CA LEU A 36 12.68 1.55 4.33
C LEU A 36 13.08 2.00 5.75
N PRO A 37 14.14 2.81 5.95
CA PRO A 37 14.45 3.31 7.27
C PRO A 37 13.36 4.22 7.85
N TRP A 38 12.64 4.94 7.00
CA TRP A 38 11.51 5.77 7.43
C TRP A 38 10.33 4.91 7.90
N LEU A 39 9.94 3.89 7.12
CA LEU A 39 8.88 2.95 7.50
C LEU A 39 9.18 2.28 8.84
N LYS A 40 10.43 1.80 9.02
CA LYS A 40 10.87 1.21 10.29
C LYS A 40 10.71 2.18 11.47
N ARG A 41 11.15 3.44 11.31
CA ARG A 41 11.03 4.44 12.39
C ARG A 41 9.57 4.83 12.69
N ARG A 42 8.66 4.72 11.73
CA ARG A 42 7.23 5.00 11.93
C ARG A 42 6.49 3.86 12.61
N ASP A 43 7.03 2.66 12.54
CA ASP A 43 6.47 1.46 13.19
C ASP A 43 5.00 1.22 12.79
N ILE A 44 4.72 1.36 11.49
CA ILE A 44 3.38 1.16 10.94
C ILE A 44 2.98 -0.32 10.98
N ALA A 45 1.70 -0.60 11.17
CA ALA A 45 1.18 -1.96 11.21
C ALA A 45 0.81 -2.50 9.81
N LEU A 46 0.39 -1.62 8.90
CA LEU A 46 -0.14 -2.00 7.60
C LEU A 46 0.26 -0.96 6.55
N LEU A 47 0.66 -1.44 5.38
CA LEU A 47 0.85 -0.62 4.18
C LEU A 47 -0.19 -1.01 3.13
N ILE A 48 -0.93 -0.02 2.62
CA ILE A 48 -1.89 -0.18 1.52
C ILE A 48 -1.43 0.68 0.36
N TRP A 49 -1.32 0.10 -0.82
CA TRP A 49 -0.89 0.80 -2.02
C TRP A 49 -1.53 0.28 -3.31
N GLU A 50 -1.40 1.05 -4.38
CA GLU A 50 -2.02 0.73 -5.67
C GLU A 50 -1.19 -0.22 -6.55
N THR A 51 0.00 -0.63 -6.11
CA THR A 51 0.90 -1.50 -6.87
C THR A 51 1.14 -2.81 -6.14
N ALA A 52 1.91 -3.71 -6.76
CA ALA A 52 2.43 -4.93 -6.13
C ALA A 52 3.88 -4.74 -5.66
N GLY A 53 4.25 -3.55 -5.23
CA GLY A 53 5.56 -3.27 -4.62
C GLY A 53 6.75 -3.27 -5.55
N TYR A 54 6.54 -3.07 -6.86
CA TYR A 54 7.66 -2.95 -7.79
C TYR A 54 8.35 -1.60 -7.66
N THR A 55 9.66 -1.62 -7.52
CA THR A 55 10.51 -0.45 -7.68
C THR A 55 10.79 -0.26 -9.17
N PRO A 56 10.54 0.92 -9.76
CA PRO A 56 10.79 1.15 -11.18
C PRO A 56 12.23 0.88 -11.62
N GLN A 57 13.18 1.22 -10.77
CA GLN A 57 14.62 0.94 -10.94
C GLN A 57 15.23 0.63 -9.57
N PRO A 58 15.32 -0.64 -9.19
CA PRO A 58 16.03 -1.00 -7.96
C PRO A 58 17.51 -0.65 -8.11
N ALA A 59 18.11 -0.16 -7.04
CA ALA A 59 19.54 0.12 -7.00
C ALA A 59 20.35 -1.18 -7.11
N GLY A 60 21.31 -1.21 -8.03
CA GLY A 60 22.18 -2.38 -8.25
C GLY A 60 21.42 -3.61 -8.75
N ASP A 61 21.88 -4.79 -8.36
CA ASP A 61 21.35 -6.09 -8.78
C ASP A 61 20.12 -6.57 -7.96
N LEU A 62 19.46 -5.66 -7.24
CA LEU A 62 18.29 -6.03 -6.44
C LEU A 62 17.10 -6.40 -7.33
N PRO A 63 16.33 -7.43 -6.99
CA PRO A 63 15.12 -7.77 -7.71
C PRO A 63 14.07 -6.65 -7.58
N ARG A 64 13.22 -6.51 -8.60
CA ARG A 64 12.18 -5.45 -8.66
C ARG A 64 11.23 -5.42 -7.47
N ASN A 65 11.03 -6.55 -6.80
CA ASN A 65 10.19 -6.68 -5.61
C ASN A 65 10.99 -6.63 -4.29
N ALA A 66 12.24 -6.19 -4.31
CA ALA A 66 13.08 -6.17 -3.11
C ALA A 66 12.46 -5.35 -1.97
N VAL A 67 11.91 -4.16 -2.27
CA VAL A 67 11.22 -3.32 -1.26
C VAL A 67 10.04 -4.05 -0.66
N HIS A 68 9.19 -4.66 -1.48
CA HIS A 68 8.03 -5.43 -1.04
C HIS A 68 8.42 -6.58 -0.09
N ASN A 69 9.39 -7.38 -0.51
CA ASN A 69 9.88 -8.50 0.30
C ASN A 69 10.51 -8.02 1.61
N PHE A 70 11.26 -6.91 1.57
CA PHE A 70 11.87 -6.35 2.78
C PHE A 70 10.83 -5.86 3.78
N ILE A 71 9.79 -5.17 3.31
CA ILE A 71 8.70 -4.68 4.14
C ILE A 71 8.00 -5.84 4.86
N GLN A 72 7.67 -6.90 4.15
CA GLN A 72 6.97 -8.06 4.73
C GLN A 72 7.89 -8.93 5.58
N ALA A 73 9.03 -9.38 5.03
CA ALA A 73 9.85 -10.40 5.68
C ALA A 73 10.78 -9.85 6.76
N ILE A 74 11.23 -8.60 6.62
CA ILE A 74 12.22 -8.01 7.54
C ILE A 74 11.57 -7.02 8.51
N LEU A 75 10.67 -6.16 8.01
CA LEU A 75 9.99 -5.20 8.87
C LEU A 75 8.73 -5.77 9.54
N GLY A 76 8.19 -6.89 9.06
CA GLY A 76 6.99 -7.52 9.62
C GLY A 76 5.71 -6.72 9.37
N ILE A 77 5.71 -5.84 8.38
CA ILE A 77 4.56 -4.99 8.05
C ILE A 77 3.64 -5.75 7.11
N HIS A 78 2.36 -5.85 7.44
CA HIS A 78 1.35 -6.37 6.52
C HIS A 78 1.19 -5.46 5.30
N VAL A 79 0.95 -6.05 4.13
CA VAL A 79 0.82 -5.29 2.88
C VAL A 79 -0.48 -5.65 2.17
N LEU A 80 -1.23 -4.63 1.77
CA LEU A 80 -2.33 -4.73 0.83
C LEU A 80 -1.89 -4.20 -0.54
N ASP A 81 -1.73 -5.12 -1.47
CA ASP A 81 -1.34 -4.80 -2.84
C ASP A 81 -2.55 -4.46 -3.72
N ARG A 82 -2.33 -3.64 -4.74
CA ARG A 82 -3.29 -3.35 -5.81
C ARG A 82 -4.65 -2.85 -5.32
N ALA A 83 -4.66 -2.10 -4.24
CA ALA A 83 -5.88 -1.49 -3.74
C ALA A 83 -6.36 -0.38 -4.70
N ASP A 84 -7.64 -0.41 -5.08
CA ASP A 84 -8.27 0.73 -5.74
C ASP A 84 -8.65 1.76 -4.67
N LEU A 85 -7.95 2.90 -4.69
CA LEU A 85 -8.08 3.94 -3.67
C LEU A 85 -8.83 5.18 -4.16
N GLU A 86 -9.44 5.13 -5.34
CA GLU A 86 -10.13 6.28 -5.91
C GLU A 86 -11.31 6.73 -5.05
N ALA A 87 -12.23 5.82 -4.74
CA ALA A 87 -13.40 6.12 -3.89
C ALA A 87 -13.01 6.56 -2.47
N LEU A 88 -11.98 5.95 -1.89
CA LEU A 88 -11.45 6.35 -0.59
C LEU A 88 -10.89 7.77 -0.63
N SER A 89 -10.14 8.10 -1.68
CA SER A 89 -9.58 9.43 -1.86
C SER A 89 -10.67 10.52 -2.00
N GLU A 90 -11.71 10.25 -2.76
CA GLU A 90 -12.87 11.15 -2.92
C GLU A 90 -13.61 11.33 -1.58
N ALA A 91 -13.84 10.24 -0.86
CA ALA A 91 -14.49 10.27 0.44
C ALA A 91 -13.69 11.07 1.48
N ALA A 92 -12.38 10.93 1.52
CA ALA A 92 -11.50 11.68 2.40
C ALA A 92 -11.46 13.17 2.03
N ALA A 93 -11.34 13.49 0.74
CA ALA A 93 -11.30 14.86 0.24
C ALA A 93 -12.61 15.61 0.52
N SER A 94 -13.77 14.99 0.26
CA SER A 94 -15.08 15.61 0.50
C SER A 94 -15.33 15.93 1.98
N ARG A 95 -14.70 15.19 2.88
CA ARG A 95 -14.77 15.39 4.34
C ARG A 95 -13.64 16.24 4.90
N ASN A 96 -12.66 16.57 4.06
CA ASN A 96 -11.38 17.15 4.49
C ASN A 96 -10.77 16.39 5.68
N ARG A 97 -10.91 15.06 5.66
CA ARG A 97 -10.46 14.15 6.72
C ARG A 97 -9.69 12.98 6.12
N TRP A 98 -8.43 12.83 6.51
CA TRP A 98 -7.50 11.82 5.99
C TRP A 98 -7.16 10.73 7.02
N GLU A 99 -7.89 10.73 8.12
CA GLU A 99 -7.78 9.76 9.21
C GLU A 99 -9.13 9.08 9.41
N PHE A 100 -9.12 7.76 9.47
CA PHE A 100 -10.32 6.93 9.55
C PHE A 100 -10.00 5.61 10.22
N MET A 101 -11.00 4.93 10.75
CA MET A 101 -10.86 3.55 11.19
C MET A 101 -10.89 2.63 9.97
N LEU A 102 -9.97 1.66 9.95
CA LEU A 102 -9.88 0.68 8.87
C LEU A 102 -10.15 -0.72 9.41
N THR A 103 -10.98 -1.49 8.71
CA THR A 103 -11.13 -2.92 8.94
C THR A 103 -10.64 -3.70 7.72
N VAL A 104 -9.86 -4.76 7.97
CA VAL A 104 -9.34 -5.66 6.93
C VAL A 104 -9.50 -7.09 7.42
N ASN A 105 -10.28 -7.88 6.71
CA ASN A 105 -10.57 -9.25 7.10
C ASN A 105 -10.06 -10.22 6.03
N PRO A 106 -8.91 -10.87 6.24
CA PRO A 106 -8.42 -11.92 5.35
C PRO A 106 -9.30 -13.17 5.44
N LEU A 107 -9.38 -13.91 4.33
CA LEU A 107 -10.05 -15.20 4.30
C LEU A 107 -9.24 -16.24 5.09
N ALA A 108 -9.92 -17.07 5.86
CA ALA A 108 -9.32 -18.18 6.59
C ALA A 108 -9.03 -19.37 5.66
N LEU A 109 -8.05 -19.22 4.78
CA LEU A 109 -7.66 -20.25 3.81
C LEU A 109 -6.56 -21.13 4.39
N PRO A 110 -6.73 -22.46 4.45
CA PRO A 110 -5.68 -23.37 4.91
C PRO A 110 -4.40 -23.24 4.09
N ASN A 111 -3.25 -23.13 4.76
CA ASN A 111 -1.91 -23.04 4.15
C ASN A 111 -1.71 -21.83 3.21
N ALA A 112 -2.57 -20.82 3.23
CA ALA A 112 -2.41 -19.60 2.45
C ALA A 112 -1.52 -18.59 3.19
N THR A 113 -0.64 -17.93 2.44
CA THR A 113 0.18 -16.80 2.92
C THR A 113 -0.44 -15.44 2.66
N GLY A 114 -1.57 -15.43 1.95
CA GLY A 114 -2.34 -14.23 1.63
C GLY A 114 -3.71 -14.58 1.09
N SER A 115 -4.58 -13.59 1.00
CA SER A 115 -5.92 -13.74 0.45
C SER A 115 -6.41 -12.46 -0.21
N PRO A 116 -7.43 -12.53 -1.10
CA PRO A 116 -8.21 -11.35 -1.43
C PRO A 116 -8.84 -10.77 -0.17
N VAL A 117 -8.91 -9.44 -0.09
CA VAL A 117 -9.56 -8.71 1.01
C VAL A 117 -10.39 -7.57 0.45
N ASN A 118 -11.42 -7.17 1.18
CA ASN A 118 -12.23 -5.99 0.90
C ASN A 118 -12.17 -5.04 2.11
N PRO A 119 -11.18 -4.14 2.19
CA PRO A 119 -11.03 -3.23 3.31
C PRO A 119 -12.17 -2.21 3.38
N ILE A 120 -12.59 -1.86 4.59
CA ILE A 120 -13.65 -0.88 4.84
C ILE A 120 -13.07 0.27 5.66
N ALA A 121 -13.22 1.49 5.14
CA ALA A 121 -12.85 2.72 5.85
C ALA A 121 -14.10 3.35 6.49
N LEU A 122 -14.01 3.67 7.77
CA LEU A 122 -15.07 4.32 8.54
C LEU A 122 -14.58 5.71 9.00
N PHE A 123 -15.26 6.76 8.50
CA PHE A 123 -14.96 8.16 8.81
C PHE A 123 -15.73 8.69 10.00
#